data_9a78fedd93cf5d45b56c074a07218042
#
_entry.id   9a78fedd93cf5d45b56c074a07218042
#
_cell.length_a   1.000
_cell.length_b   1.000
_cell.length_c   1.000
_cell.angle_alpha   90.00
_cell.angle_beta   90.00
_cell.angle_gamma   90.00
#
_symmetry.space_group_name_H-M   'P 1'
#
loop_
_entity.id
_entity.type
_entity.pdbx_description
1 polymer ?
#
loop_
_entity_poly.entity_id
_entity_poly.type
_entity_poly.pdbx_seq_one_letter_code
_entity_poly.pdbx_strand_id
1 'polypeptide(L)'
;MKYRICISILLVWVGVQLFAAGNQKEKEVVIKIIETSDVHGNFFPYNFIERKDWSGSLARVHSFVKEQRKIYGDNCLLIDNGDILQGQPTAYYYNFIDTLSTHVAAEMMNYMGCVVGNMGNHDVETGHDVYDRWIKQCNFPVLGANIIDNATGQPYLQPYEIIEREGVKIAVLGMITPAIPSWLPEKLWSGLHFEEMEPCARRWMEIIKEKEKPDVIIGLFHAGKSGNKLGNVIEDASMNVAKNIPGFDIVLIGHDHSRECVKVLNTEGKNVLVIDPANNANVVSDVTLKITMKDGKVVAKSVDGKLADMNKYPVSEEFMQHFAPQYKAVDDFVSRKIGTISRTISTKDAYFGSSPFIDLIHKLQLDISGAEVSFSAPLSFRAEIKEGDICVSDMFNLYKYENMLYVMKLSGKEIKGFLEMSYAMWSNQMKTPEDHLMLFNEPIEKGKRANFKNFSFNFDSAAGINYTVDVTKPEGEKITILSMADGTPFDMDKMYKVALNSYRGNGGGDLLTAGAGIPKEELSKRIIFATDKDLRYYLMQYIEQEKVLQPHAMHQWKFIPKEWTVPAAKRDYQLLFGEEKK
;
A
#
# COMPACT_ATOMS: atom_id res chain seq x y z
N MET A 1 -83.22 21.33 -78.70
CA MET A 1 -82.91 21.50 -77.29
C MET A 1 -82.03 20.34 -76.83
N LYS A 2 -80.76 20.58 -76.63
CA LYS A 2 -79.79 19.56 -76.23
C LYS A 2 -79.25 19.92 -74.89
N TYR A 3 -79.49 19.07 -73.87
CA TYR A 3 -78.90 19.17 -72.54
C TYR A 3 -77.51 18.50 -72.57
N ARG A 4 -76.46 19.24 -72.16
CA ARG A 4 -75.14 18.71 -71.91
C ARG A 4 -75.03 18.48 -70.38
N ILE A 5 -74.79 17.24 -70.01
CA ILE A 5 -74.51 16.85 -68.63
C ILE A 5 -72.98 16.94 -68.49
N CYS A 6 -72.52 17.83 -67.60
CA CYS A 6 -71.13 17.86 -67.18
C CYS A 6 -70.91 16.88 -66.00
N ILE A 7 -70.10 15.83 -66.18
CA ILE A 7 -69.64 14.94 -65.12
C ILE A 7 -68.39 15.51 -64.58
N SER A 8 -68.39 15.99 -63.34
CA SER A 8 -67.19 16.41 -62.63
C SER A 8 -66.59 15.18 -61.96
N ILE A 9 -65.37 14.78 -62.38
CA ILE A 9 -64.59 13.72 -61.79
C ILE A 9 -63.78 14.34 -60.61
N LEU A 10 -64.18 13.94 -59.40
CA LEU A 10 -63.48 14.30 -58.16
C LEU A 10 -62.24 13.32 -57.98
N LEU A 11 -61.01 13.76 -58.26
CA LEU A 11 -59.84 13.02 -57.99
C LEU A 11 -59.50 13.16 -56.50
N VAL A 12 -59.75 12.09 -55.72
CA VAL A 12 -59.27 11.98 -54.31
C VAL A 12 -57.79 11.57 -54.33
N TRP A 13 -56.91 12.51 -53.97
CA TRP A 13 -55.49 12.24 -53.74
C TRP A 13 -55.37 11.61 -52.35
N VAL A 14 -55.18 10.27 -52.27
CA VAL A 14 -54.75 9.59 -51.05
C VAL A 14 -53.27 9.72 -50.95
N GLY A 15 -52.83 10.68 -50.17
CA GLY A 15 -51.43 10.80 -49.81
C GLY A 15 -51.01 9.63 -48.90
N VAL A 16 -50.34 8.64 -49.45
CA VAL A 16 -49.62 7.62 -48.66
C VAL A 16 -48.40 8.30 -48.06
N GLN A 17 -48.48 8.72 -46.80
CA GLN A 17 -47.29 9.04 -46.02
C GLN A 17 -46.53 7.72 -45.74
N LEU A 18 -45.52 7.42 -46.56
CA LEU A 18 -44.49 6.47 -46.23
C LEU A 18 -43.71 7.04 -45.04
N PHE A 19 -44.05 6.61 -43.83
CA PHE A 19 -43.10 6.68 -42.71
C PHE A 19 -41.92 5.81 -43.09
N ALA A 20 -40.88 6.44 -43.57
CA ALA A 20 -39.54 5.81 -43.60
C ALA A 20 -39.18 5.58 -42.15
N ALA A 21 -39.44 4.38 -41.63
CA ALA A 21 -38.79 3.88 -40.44
C ALA A 21 -37.31 3.76 -40.81
N GLY A 22 -36.57 4.84 -40.56
CA GLY A 22 -35.15 4.82 -40.64
C GLY A 22 -34.67 3.68 -39.73
N ASN A 23 -34.05 2.70 -40.32
CA ASN A 23 -33.34 1.66 -39.59
C ASN A 23 -32.25 2.37 -38.77
N GLN A 24 -32.62 2.76 -37.55
CA GLN A 24 -31.70 3.44 -36.63
C GLN A 24 -30.61 2.45 -36.26
N LYS A 25 -29.41 2.70 -36.80
CA LYS A 25 -28.25 1.83 -36.66
C LYS A 25 -27.80 1.89 -35.22
N GLU A 26 -27.91 0.79 -34.50
CA GLU A 26 -27.27 0.65 -33.19
C GLU A 26 -25.75 0.76 -33.41
N LYS A 27 -25.08 1.55 -32.58
CA LYS A 27 -23.64 1.72 -32.56
C LYS A 27 -23.07 1.03 -31.31
N GLU A 28 -22.11 0.13 -31.49
CA GLU A 28 -21.34 -0.41 -30.39
C GLU A 28 -20.11 0.49 -30.14
N VAL A 29 -19.93 0.90 -28.88
CA VAL A 29 -18.75 1.60 -28.37
C VAL A 29 -18.04 0.66 -27.39
N VAL A 30 -16.76 0.43 -27.64
CA VAL A 30 -15.92 -0.39 -26.74
C VAL A 30 -14.90 0.51 -26.09
N ILE A 31 -14.89 0.53 -24.77
CA ILE A 31 -13.92 1.28 -23.97
C ILE A 31 -13.08 0.29 -23.19
N LYS A 32 -11.76 0.46 -23.30
CA LYS A 32 -10.75 -0.30 -22.59
C LYS A 32 -10.23 0.49 -21.41
N ILE A 33 -10.30 -0.07 -20.20
CA ILE A 33 -9.82 0.54 -18.98
C ILE A 33 -8.68 -0.32 -18.44
N ILE A 34 -7.52 0.30 -18.25
CA ILE A 34 -6.34 -0.33 -17.67
C ILE A 34 -6.06 0.39 -16.37
N GLU A 35 -6.04 -0.36 -15.27
CA GLU A 35 -5.70 0.16 -13.96
C GLU A 35 -4.33 -0.36 -13.52
N THR A 36 -3.49 0.57 -13.04
CA THR A 36 -2.35 0.29 -12.17
C THR A 36 -2.74 0.66 -10.74
N SER A 37 -2.25 -0.10 -9.76
CA SER A 37 -2.36 0.20 -8.34
C SER A 37 -1.11 -0.28 -7.63
N ASP A 38 -0.76 0.37 -6.52
CA ASP A 38 0.32 -0.08 -5.64
C ASP A 38 1.62 -0.34 -6.40
N VAL A 39 1.96 0.59 -7.31
CA VAL A 39 3.17 0.49 -8.15
C VAL A 39 4.44 0.51 -7.29
N HIS A 40 4.41 1.22 -6.15
CA HIS A 40 5.49 1.26 -5.16
C HIS A 40 6.86 1.54 -5.77
N GLY A 41 6.94 2.54 -6.66
CA GLY A 41 8.19 2.95 -7.29
C GLY A 41 8.80 1.93 -8.25
N ASN A 42 8.08 0.84 -8.61
CA ASN A 42 8.54 -0.15 -9.60
C ASN A 42 8.34 0.39 -11.03
N PHE A 43 9.10 1.43 -11.36
CA PHE A 43 9.02 2.11 -12.65
C PHE A 43 9.86 1.42 -13.71
N PHE A 44 11.03 0.94 -13.32
CA PHE A 44 12.00 0.27 -14.18
C PHE A 44 11.97 -1.25 -13.97
N PRO A 45 12.37 -2.05 -14.97
CA PRO A 45 12.45 -3.50 -14.86
C PRO A 45 13.68 -3.96 -14.06
N TYR A 46 13.96 -3.26 -12.97
CA TYR A 46 15.13 -3.46 -12.12
C TYR A 46 14.80 -3.15 -10.66
N ASN A 47 15.14 -4.06 -9.76
CA ASN A 47 15.03 -3.85 -8.33
C ASN A 47 16.31 -3.21 -7.82
N PHE A 48 16.28 -1.92 -7.51
CA PHE A 48 17.43 -1.14 -7.04
C PHE A 48 17.88 -1.52 -5.61
N ILE A 49 17.01 -2.17 -4.83
CA ILE A 49 17.35 -2.65 -3.48
C ILE A 49 18.19 -3.93 -3.59
N GLU A 50 17.70 -4.91 -4.34
CA GLU A 50 18.35 -6.20 -4.51
C GLU A 50 19.39 -6.21 -5.65
N ARG A 51 19.45 -5.12 -6.43
CA ARG A 51 20.36 -4.90 -7.57
C ARG A 51 20.29 -6.02 -8.60
N LYS A 52 19.09 -6.35 -9.03
CA LYS A 52 18.82 -7.40 -10.01
C LYS A 52 17.63 -7.05 -10.89
N ASP A 53 17.51 -7.73 -12.03
CA ASP A 53 16.35 -7.63 -12.90
C ASP A 53 15.05 -7.93 -12.13
N TRP A 54 13.99 -7.19 -12.48
CA TRP A 54 12.68 -7.32 -11.88
C TRP A 54 11.58 -7.49 -12.92
N SER A 55 10.58 -8.30 -12.58
CA SER A 55 9.51 -8.65 -13.51
C SER A 55 8.47 -7.55 -13.68
N GLY A 56 8.03 -6.90 -12.61
CA GLY A 56 7.03 -5.83 -12.63
C GLY A 56 7.65 -4.47 -12.92
N SER A 57 7.04 -3.68 -13.82
CA SER A 57 7.48 -2.31 -14.05
C SER A 57 6.51 -1.51 -14.91
N LEU A 58 6.49 -0.17 -14.74
CA LEU A 58 5.77 0.71 -15.65
C LEU A 58 6.30 0.60 -17.08
N ALA A 59 7.57 0.28 -17.27
CA ALA A 59 8.15 0.04 -18.61
C ALA A 59 7.46 -1.13 -19.36
N ARG A 60 6.99 -2.16 -18.65
CA ARG A 60 6.19 -3.26 -19.24
C ARG A 60 4.72 -2.88 -19.39
N VAL A 61 4.16 -2.17 -18.42
CA VAL A 61 2.80 -1.60 -18.51
C VAL A 61 2.70 -0.68 -19.73
N HIS A 62 3.73 0.13 -20.01
CA HIS A 62 3.77 0.98 -21.21
C HIS A 62 3.65 0.17 -22.50
N SER A 63 4.36 -0.96 -22.62
CA SER A 63 4.23 -1.85 -23.80
C SER A 63 2.79 -2.38 -23.96
N PHE A 64 2.18 -2.81 -22.85
CA PHE A 64 0.79 -3.28 -22.84
C PHE A 64 -0.19 -2.18 -23.24
N VAL A 65 -0.11 -1.00 -22.60
CA VAL A 65 -0.96 0.16 -22.91
C VAL A 65 -0.83 0.56 -24.37
N LYS A 66 0.41 0.59 -24.92
CA LYS A 66 0.68 0.92 -26.31
C LYS A 66 0.03 -0.10 -27.27
N GLU A 67 0.05 -1.39 -26.92
CA GLU A 67 -0.63 -2.43 -27.70
C GLU A 67 -2.15 -2.23 -27.69
N GLN A 68 -2.72 -1.98 -26.52
CA GLN A 68 -4.16 -1.74 -26.38
C GLN A 68 -4.61 -0.46 -27.12
N ARG A 69 -3.82 0.61 -27.07
CA ARG A 69 -4.11 1.85 -27.82
C ARG A 69 -4.07 1.69 -29.33
N LYS A 70 -3.30 0.74 -29.88
CA LYS A 70 -3.37 0.42 -31.31
C LYS A 70 -4.74 -0.15 -31.71
N ILE A 71 -5.44 -0.80 -30.78
CA ILE A 71 -6.73 -1.45 -31.04
C ILE A 71 -7.88 -0.48 -30.75
N TYR A 72 -7.81 0.22 -29.61
CA TYR A 72 -8.93 1.00 -29.06
C TYR A 72 -8.75 2.52 -29.21
N GLY A 73 -7.59 3.00 -29.66
CA GLY A 73 -7.31 4.44 -29.79
C GLY A 73 -7.50 5.18 -28.47
N ASP A 74 -8.22 6.30 -28.54
CA ASP A 74 -8.53 7.15 -27.39
C ASP A 74 -9.55 6.51 -26.43
N ASN A 75 -10.18 5.41 -26.83
CA ASN A 75 -11.05 4.62 -25.96
C ASN A 75 -10.26 3.71 -25.01
N CYS A 76 -8.91 3.73 -25.04
CA CYS A 76 -8.06 3.05 -24.08
C CYS A 76 -7.64 4.03 -22.99
N LEU A 77 -8.24 3.88 -21.81
CA LEU A 77 -8.03 4.70 -20.62
C LEU A 77 -7.00 4.02 -19.72
N LEU A 78 -5.93 4.72 -19.37
CA LEU A 78 -4.99 4.33 -18.30
C LEU A 78 -5.37 5.11 -17.05
N ILE A 79 -5.57 4.42 -15.94
CA ILE A 79 -5.96 4.95 -14.62
C ILE A 79 -4.97 4.41 -13.59
N ASP A 80 -4.58 5.23 -12.61
CA ASP A 80 -3.72 4.81 -11.49
C ASP A 80 -4.47 4.95 -10.16
N ASN A 81 -4.42 3.91 -9.33
CA ASN A 81 -5.17 3.86 -8.07
C ASN A 81 -4.33 4.19 -6.82
N GLY A 82 -3.18 4.85 -6.99
CA GLY A 82 -2.37 5.33 -5.88
C GLY A 82 -1.32 4.33 -5.38
N ASP A 83 -0.65 4.69 -4.29
CA ASP A 83 0.55 4.04 -3.75
C ASP A 83 1.68 3.93 -4.79
N ILE A 84 1.95 5.06 -5.44
CA ILE A 84 3.01 5.18 -6.44
C ILE A 84 4.29 5.80 -5.86
N LEU A 85 4.17 6.61 -4.79
CA LEU A 85 5.26 7.44 -4.24
C LEU A 85 6.16 6.74 -3.22
N GLN A 86 5.94 5.48 -2.87
CA GLN A 86 6.71 4.77 -1.85
C GLN A 86 7.14 3.39 -2.36
N GLY A 87 8.26 2.86 -1.85
CA GLY A 87 8.71 1.48 -2.05
C GLY A 87 10.12 1.39 -2.61
N GLN A 88 10.29 1.41 -3.93
CA GLN A 88 11.62 1.36 -4.53
C GLN A 88 12.42 2.66 -4.32
N PRO A 89 13.75 2.60 -4.29
CA PRO A 89 14.62 3.77 -4.20
C PRO A 89 14.34 4.85 -5.24
N THR A 90 13.72 4.50 -6.36
CA THR A 90 13.32 5.44 -7.40
C THR A 90 12.34 6.49 -6.85
N ALA A 91 11.30 6.05 -6.13
CA ALA A 91 10.36 6.96 -5.49
C ALA A 91 11.06 7.80 -4.40
N TYR A 92 11.81 7.15 -3.49
CA TYR A 92 12.54 7.81 -2.42
C TYR A 92 13.48 8.92 -2.94
N TYR A 93 14.21 8.65 -4.03
CA TYR A 93 15.14 9.61 -4.62
C TYR A 93 14.43 10.90 -5.04
N TYR A 94 13.30 10.80 -5.74
CA TYR A 94 12.54 11.97 -6.19
C TYR A 94 11.64 12.57 -5.10
N ASN A 95 11.32 11.82 -4.07
CA ASN A 95 10.65 12.38 -2.89
C ASN A 95 11.57 13.31 -2.10
N PHE A 96 12.80 12.86 -1.79
CA PHE A 96 13.60 13.44 -0.71
C PHE A 96 15.02 13.87 -1.10
N ILE A 97 15.56 13.42 -2.23
CA ILE A 97 16.93 13.74 -2.68
C ILE A 97 16.89 14.75 -3.82
N ASP A 98 16.30 14.43 -4.95
CA ASP A 98 16.08 15.37 -6.05
C ASP A 98 14.68 15.98 -5.95
N THR A 99 14.57 17.04 -5.15
CA THR A 99 13.29 17.74 -4.93
C THR A 99 13.05 18.89 -5.91
N LEU A 100 14.01 19.17 -6.80
CA LEU A 100 13.95 20.28 -7.75
C LEU A 100 13.44 19.86 -9.14
N SER A 101 13.79 18.64 -9.58
CA SER A 101 13.30 18.09 -10.85
C SER A 101 11.81 17.77 -10.79
N THR A 102 11.19 17.63 -11.97
CA THR A 102 9.83 17.06 -12.03
C THR A 102 9.83 15.69 -11.37
N HIS A 103 8.83 15.44 -10.55
CA HIS A 103 8.71 14.16 -9.87
C HIS A 103 8.54 13.03 -10.88
N VAL A 104 9.43 12.02 -10.82
CA VAL A 104 9.49 10.96 -11.83
C VAL A 104 8.17 10.22 -12.02
N ALA A 105 7.40 10.01 -10.95
CA ALA A 105 6.08 9.36 -11.04
C ALA A 105 5.10 10.22 -11.86
N ALA A 106 5.07 11.54 -11.66
CA ALA A 106 4.24 12.43 -12.48
C ALA A 106 4.69 12.43 -13.94
N GLU A 107 6.01 12.54 -14.18
CA GLU A 107 6.56 12.56 -15.53
C GLU A 107 6.24 11.26 -16.30
N MET A 108 6.39 10.10 -15.66
CA MET A 108 6.10 8.80 -16.27
C MET A 108 4.61 8.60 -16.56
N MET A 109 3.74 8.91 -15.61
CA MET A 109 2.30 8.77 -15.80
C MET A 109 1.77 9.76 -16.85
N ASN A 110 2.29 11.00 -16.88
CA ASN A 110 2.02 11.96 -17.94
C ASN A 110 2.47 11.43 -19.33
N TYR A 111 3.68 10.90 -19.42
CA TYR A 111 4.22 10.30 -20.65
C TYR A 111 3.39 9.11 -21.13
N MET A 112 2.93 8.29 -20.20
CA MET A 112 2.06 7.14 -20.50
C MET A 112 0.62 7.56 -20.82
N GLY A 113 0.26 8.84 -20.65
CA GLY A 113 -1.08 9.37 -20.90
C GLY A 113 -2.12 8.79 -19.93
N CYS A 114 -1.81 8.78 -18.65
CA CYS A 114 -2.78 8.53 -17.59
C CYS A 114 -3.89 9.60 -17.64
N VAL A 115 -5.14 9.21 -17.45
CA VAL A 115 -6.29 10.12 -17.55
C VAL A 115 -6.88 10.49 -16.20
N VAL A 116 -6.68 9.64 -15.18
CA VAL A 116 -7.13 9.85 -13.79
C VAL A 116 -6.18 9.11 -12.87
N GLY A 117 -5.81 9.75 -11.76
CA GLY A 117 -5.12 9.13 -10.63
C GLY A 117 -5.98 9.16 -9.36
N ASN A 118 -5.59 8.40 -8.37
CA ASN A 118 -6.15 8.44 -7.03
C ASN A 118 -5.03 8.56 -5.99
N MET A 119 -5.34 9.05 -4.79
CA MET A 119 -4.40 9.11 -3.69
C MET A 119 -4.37 7.76 -2.97
N GLY A 120 -3.16 7.24 -2.68
CA GLY A 120 -2.94 6.10 -1.82
C GLY A 120 -2.39 6.49 -0.43
N ASN A 121 -2.43 5.58 0.54
CA ASN A 121 -1.95 5.86 1.89
C ASN A 121 -0.44 6.08 1.96
N HIS A 122 0.34 5.37 1.15
CA HIS A 122 1.77 5.59 1.05
C HIS A 122 2.13 6.84 0.24
N ASP A 123 1.21 7.38 -0.55
CA ASP A 123 1.40 8.72 -1.13
C ASP A 123 1.26 9.78 -0.04
N VAL A 124 0.25 9.68 0.85
CA VAL A 124 0.09 10.55 2.02
C VAL A 124 1.28 10.45 2.98
N GLU A 125 1.90 9.27 3.11
CA GLU A 125 3.07 9.03 3.96
C GLU A 125 4.26 9.93 3.61
N THR A 126 4.36 10.39 2.37
CA THR A 126 5.45 11.27 1.92
C THR A 126 5.35 12.70 2.46
N GLY A 127 4.18 13.12 2.94
CA GLY A 127 3.91 14.46 3.47
C GLY A 127 3.60 15.51 2.39
N HIS A 128 3.01 16.63 2.82
CA HIS A 128 2.55 17.71 1.95
C HIS A 128 3.61 18.22 0.96
N ASP A 129 4.85 18.36 1.39
CA ASP A 129 5.93 18.87 0.52
C ASP A 129 6.16 17.99 -0.72
N VAL A 130 5.86 16.70 -0.62
CA VAL A 130 6.06 15.73 -1.71
C VAL A 130 4.78 15.51 -2.49
N TYR A 131 3.69 15.09 -1.84
CA TYR A 131 2.48 14.74 -2.59
C TYR A 131 1.79 15.95 -3.24
N ASP A 132 1.83 17.14 -2.63
CA ASP A 132 1.28 18.35 -3.26
C ASP A 132 2.09 18.76 -4.49
N ARG A 133 3.43 18.59 -4.44
CA ARG A 133 4.29 18.82 -5.58
C ARG A 133 3.97 17.83 -6.70
N TRP A 134 3.87 16.55 -6.40
CA TRP A 134 3.53 15.50 -7.35
C TRP A 134 2.17 15.74 -8.01
N ILE A 135 1.12 16.01 -7.23
CA ILE A 135 -0.22 16.31 -7.74
C ILE A 135 -0.21 17.48 -8.72
N LYS A 136 0.49 18.58 -8.39
CA LYS A 136 0.62 19.76 -9.25
C LYS A 136 1.36 19.48 -10.56
N GLN A 137 2.18 18.46 -10.62
CA GLN A 137 2.96 18.07 -11.80
C GLN A 137 2.26 17.02 -12.66
N CYS A 138 1.17 16.42 -12.17
CA CYS A 138 0.33 15.52 -12.97
C CYS A 138 -0.51 16.33 -13.97
N ASN A 139 -0.59 15.85 -15.22
CA ASN A 139 -1.43 16.42 -16.28
C ASN A 139 -2.86 15.87 -16.25
N PHE A 140 -3.20 15.13 -15.22
CA PHE A 140 -4.48 14.49 -14.98
C PHE A 140 -4.90 14.74 -13.52
N PRO A 141 -6.20 14.69 -13.20
CA PRO A 141 -6.65 14.87 -11.83
C PRO A 141 -6.25 13.66 -10.96
N VAL A 142 -5.78 13.95 -9.74
CA VAL A 142 -5.63 12.98 -8.65
C VAL A 142 -6.83 13.13 -7.74
N LEU A 143 -7.57 12.04 -7.55
CA LEU A 143 -8.84 12.05 -6.83
C LEU A 143 -8.70 11.71 -5.35
N GLY A 144 -9.71 12.12 -4.56
CA GLY A 144 -9.76 11.84 -3.12
C GLY A 144 -11.01 12.42 -2.46
N ALA A 145 -12.18 11.86 -2.75
CA ALA A 145 -13.48 12.39 -2.33
C ALA A 145 -13.68 12.42 -0.81
N ASN A 146 -13.03 11.51 -0.08
CA ASN A 146 -13.12 11.39 1.37
C ASN A 146 -11.91 11.97 2.12
N ILE A 147 -11.02 12.67 1.44
CA ILE A 147 -9.94 13.47 2.04
C ILE A 147 -10.48 14.89 2.19
N ILE A 148 -10.75 15.31 3.42
CA ILE A 148 -11.44 16.57 3.68
C ILE A 148 -10.47 17.60 4.26
N ASP A 149 -10.46 18.80 3.70
CA ASP A 149 -9.76 19.94 4.23
C ASP A 149 -10.54 20.52 5.43
N ASN A 150 -9.92 20.52 6.60
CA ASN A 150 -10.49 20.99 7.86
C ASN A 150 -10.86 22.47 7.85
N ALA A 151 -10.20 23.30 7.03
CA ALA A 151 -10.45 24.73 6.98
C ALA A 151 -11.71 25.05 6.16
N THR A 152 -11.98 24.28 5.13
CA THR A 152 -13.10 24.51 4.19
C THR A 152 -14.28 23.56 4.39
N GLY A 153 -14.04 22.40 4.99
CA GLY A 153 -15.02 21.31 5.07
C GLY A 153 -15.35 20.69 3.72
N GLN A 154 -14.52 20.93 2.69
CA GLN A 154 -14.68 20.40 1.34
C GLN A 154 -13.60 19.35 1.05
N PRO A 155 -13.78 18.48 0.04
CA PRO A 155 -12.72 17.59 -0.38
C PRO A 155 -11.45 18.37 -0.73
N TYR A 156 -10.31 17.89 -0.20
CA TYR A 156 -8.99 18.45 -0.45
C TYR A 156 -8.56 18.24 -1.90
N LEU A 157 -8.90 17.11 -2.46
CA LEU A 157 -8.68 16.76 -3.85
C LEU A 157 -10.00 16.75 -4.62
N GLN A 158 -9.90 16.74 -5.95
CA GLN A 158 -11.09 16.58 -6.79
C GLN A 158 -11.81 15.25 -6.42
N PRO A 159 -13.12 15.27 -6.15
CA PRO A 159 -13.81 14.06 -5.67
C PRO A 159 -14.06 13.04 -6.77
N TYR A 160 -14.36 13.49 -7.99
CA TYR A 160 -14.61 12.64 -9.15
C TYR A 160 -14.20 13.34 -10.44
N GLU A 161 -13.99 12.55 -11.50
CA GLU A 161 -13.69 13.04 -12.85
C GLU A 161 -14.75 12.53 -13.83
N ILE A 162 -15.04 13.33 -14.86
CA ILE A 162 -15.94 12.97 -15.97
C ILE A 162 -15.12 12.79 -17.23
N ILE A 163 -15.18 11.59 -17.80
CA ILE A 163 -14.51 11.22 -19.04
C ILE A 163 -15.56 10.97 -20.11
N GLU A 164 -15.46 11.66 -21.25
CA GLU A 164 -16.35 11.43 -22.38
C GLU A 164 -15.59 10.71 -23.52
N ARG A 165 -16.15 9.61 -24.02
CA ARG A 165 -15.61 8.85 -25.15
C ARG A 165 -16.75 8.43 -26.07
N GLU A 166 -16.68 8.86 -27.31
CA GLU A 166 -17.67 8.54 -28.36
C GLU A 166 -19.14 8.79 -27.98
N GLY A 167 -19.39 9.79 -27.12
CA GLY A 167 -20.71 10.14 -26.61
C GLY A 167 -21.15 9.34 -25.38
N VAL A 168 -20.27 8.53 -24.81
CA VAL A 168 -20.47 7.85 -23.52
C VAL A 168 -19.85 8.69 -22.41
N LYS A 169 -20.63 9.02 -21.40
CA LYS A 169 -20.20 9.77 -20.21
C LYS A 169 -19.88 8.82 -19.07
N ILE A 170 -18.63 8.83 -18.63
CA ILE A 170 -18.09 7.98 -17.55
C ILE A 170 -17.76 8.87 -16.37
N ALA A 171 -18.28 8.57 -15.19
CA ALA A 171 -17.87 9.20 -13.94
C ALA A 171 -16.91 8.27 -13.19
N VAL A 172 -15.80 8.80 -12.71
CA VAL A 172 -14.82 8.09 -11.86
C VAL A 172 -14.80 8.76 -10.50
N LEU A 173 -15.25 8.08 -9.45
CA LEU A 173 -15.24 8.55 -8.07
C LEU A 173 -14.00 7.98 -7.36
N GLY A 174 -13.10 8.85 -6.85
CA GLY A 174 -11.90 8.43 -6.13
C GLY A 174 -12.06 8.47 -4.62
N MET A 175 -11.61 7.44 -3.91
CA MET A 175 -11.56 7.42 -2.44
C MET A 175 -10.32 6.65 -1.95
N ILE A 176 -9.93 6.94 -0.70
CA ILE A 176 -8.83 6.29 0.01
C ILE A 176 -9.33 5.65 1.30
N THR A 177 -8.57 4.68 1.84
CA THR A 177 -8.82 4.15 3.18
C THR A 177 -8.86 5.27 4.22
N PRO A 178 -9.86 5.30 5.10
CA PRO A 178 -9.93 6.32 6.16
C PRO A 178 -8.97 6.04 7.34
N ALA A 179 -8.21 4.95 7.30
CA ALA A 179 -7.36 4.51 8.41
C ALA A 179 -6.03 5.26 8.54
N ILE A 180 -5.76 6.24 7.68
CA ILE A 180 -4.53 7.06 7.66
C ILE A 180 -4.07 7.52 9.06
N PRO A 181 -4.96 8.09 9.92
CA PRO A 181 -4.56 8.52 11.27
C PRO A 181 -4.14 7.39 12.21
N SER A 182 -4.37 6.14 11.80
CA SER A 182 -3.97 4.97 12.59
C SER A 182 -2.49 4.61 12.42
N TRP A 183 -1.86 5.08 11.33
CA TRP A 183 -0.50 4.70 10.97
C TRP A 183 0.46 5.88 10.84
N LEU A 184 -0.05 7.02 10.34
CA LEU A 184 0.80 8.13 9.93
C LEU A 184 0.79 9.27 10.94
N PRO A 185 1.96 9.90 11.19
CA PRO A 185 2.04 11.13 11.98
C PRO A 185 1.15 12.22 11.42
N GLU A 186 0.43 12.93 12.28
CA GLU A 186 -0.49 14.01 11.88
C GLU A 186 0.18 15.09 11.01
N LYS A 187 1.48 15.36 11.24
CA LYS A 187 2.23 16.33 10.44
C LYS A 187 2.24 16.03 8.93
N LEU A 188 2.10 14.74 8.52
CA LEU A 188 2.12 14.33 7.11
C LEU A 188 0.80 14.61 6.41
N TRP A 189 -0.30 14.69 7.16
CA TRP A 189 -1.65 14.97 6.68
C TRP A 189 -2.30 16.15 7.44
N SER A 190 -1.47 17.09 7.92
CA SER A 190 -1.91 18.21 8.73
C SER A 190 -3.00 19.05 8.03
N GLY A 191 -4.04 19.42 8.77
CA GLY A 191 -5.17 20.17 8.20
C GLY A 191 -6.19 19.32 7.45
N LEU A 192 -6.01 18.00 7.40
CA LEU A 192 -6.93 17.08 6.73
C LEU A 192 -7.63 16.16 7.74
N HIS A 193 -8.73 15.54 7.31
CA HIS A 193 -9.28 14.34 7.93
C HIS A 193 -9.86 13.41 6.87
N PHE A 194 -10.15 12.18 7.24
CA PHE A 194 -10.57 11.12 6.33
C PHE A 194 -11.94 10.59 6.75
N GLU A 195 -12.93 10.72 5.86
CA GLU A 195 -14.28 10.23 6.11
C GLU A 195 -14.41 8.74 5.80
N GLU A 196 -15.33 8.06 6.50
CA GLU A 196 -15.70 6.67 6.19
C GLU A 196 -16.20 6.54 4.74
N MET A 197 -15.81 5.46 4.07
CA MET A 197 -16.04 5.28 2.64
C MET A 197 -17.52 5.15 2.27
N GLU A 198 -18.32 4.35 2.98
CA GLU A 198 -19.74 4.14 2.61
C GLU A 198 -20.59 5.42 2.69
N PRO A 199 -20.54 6.21 3.78
CA PRO A 199 -21.28 7.49 3.83
C PRO A 199 -20.82 8.47 2.75
N CYS A 200 -19.49 8.57 2.53
CA CYS A 200 -18.93 9.42 1.49
C CYS A 200 -19.38 8.99 0.09
N ALA A 201 -19.26 7.69 -0.24
CA ALA A 201 -19.70 7.14 -1.53
C ALA A 201 -21.20 7.40 -1.78
N ARG A 202 -22.04 7.23 -0.77
CA ARG A 202 -23.49 7.47 -0.88
C ARG A 202 -23.78 8.93 -1.25
N ARG A 203 -23.16 9.86 -0.54
CA ARG A 203 -23.29 11.31 -0.80
C ARG A 203 -22.84 11.68 -2.22
N TRP A 204 -21.66 11.24 -2.64
CA TRP A 204 -21.15 11.56 -3.97
C TRP A 204 -21.90 10.86 -5.09
N MET A 205 -22.36 9.64 -4.87
CA MET A 205 -23.20 8.93 -5.84
C MET A 205 -24.49 9.68 -6.16
N GLU A 206 -25.15 10.28 -5.16
CA GLU A 206 -26.35 11.11 -5.36
C GLU A 206 -26.00 12.35 -6.18
N ILE A 207 -24.93 13.07 -5.82
CA ILE A 207 -24.46 14.27 -6.53
C ILE A 207 -24.12 13.97 -7.99
N ILE A 208 -23.35 12.92 -8.24
CA ILE A 208 -22.92 12.51 -9.59
C ILE A 208 -24.13 12.15 -10.45
N LYS A 209 -25.07 11.36 -9.93
CA LYS A 209 -26.28 10.97 -10.67
C LYS A 209 -27.18 12.18 -11.00
N GLU A 210 -27.33 13.11 -10.08
CA GLU A 210 -28.18 14.29 -10.28
C GLU A 210 -27.56 15.29 -11.26
N LYS A 211 -26.28 15.66 -11.02
CA LYS A 211 -25.60 16.72 -11.80
C LYS A 211 -25.12 16.23 -13.15
N GLU A 212 -24.43 15.08 -13.15
CA GLU A 212 -23.68 14.62 -14.32
C GLU A 212 -24.46 13.68 -15.21
N LYS A 213 -25.36 12.89 -14.64
CA LYS A 213 -26.17 11.88 -15.35
C LYS A 213 -25.31 10.95 -16.21
N PRO A 214 -24.25 10.33 -15.64
CA PRO A 214 -23.32 9.52 -16.40
C PRO A 214 -23.98 8.23 -16.88
N ASP A 215 -23.46 7.68 -17.98
CA ASP A 215 -23.85 6.37 -18.50
C ASP A 215 -23.21 5.23 -17.74
N VAL A 216 -22.00 5.48 -17.18
CA VAL A 216 -21.16 4.52 -16.44
C VAL A 216 -20.57 5.20 -15.22
N ILE A 217 -20.54 4.48 -14.09
CA ILE A 217 -19.90 4.97 -12.86
C ILE A 217 -18.85 3.95 -12.40
N ILE A 218 -17.63 4.44 -12.23
CA ILE A 218 -16.47 3.69 -11.76
C ILE A 218 -16.09 4.20 -10.37
N GLY A 219 -15.94 3.29 -9.40
CA GLY A 219 -15.24 3.56 -8.15
C GLY A 219 -13.76 3.28 -8.33
N LEU A 220 -12.90 4.23 -7.97
CA LEU A 220 -11.45 4.09 -7.94
C LEU A 220 -11.03 4.23 -6.48
N PHE A 221 -10.88 3.08 -5.79
CA PHE A 221 -10.78 3.05 -4.34
C PHE A 221 -9.45 2.46 -3.90
N HIS A 222 -8.61 3.32 -3.31
CA HIS A 222 -7.39 2.86 -2.65
C HIS A 222 -7.72 2.42 -1.21
N ALA A 223 -8.41 1.30 -1.11
CA ALA A 223 -8.76 0.58 0.11
C ALA A 223 -8.97 -0.89 -0.25
N GLY A 224 -8.61 -1.76 0.66
CA GLY A 224 -8.72 -3.20 0.45
C GLY A 224 -10.16 -3.69 0.37
N LYS A 225 -10.26 -4.98 0.18
CA LYS A 225 -11.49 -5.69 -0.14
C LYS A 225 -12.57 -5.54 0.92
N SER A 226 -12.32 -5.97 2.14
CA SER A 226 -13.26 -5.86 3.26
C SER A 226 -12.69 -6.40 4.56
N GLY A 227 -13.16 -5.86 5.69
CA GLY A 227 -13.16 -6.56 6.97
C GLY A 227 -12.17 -6.09 8.03
N ASN A 228 -11.15 -5.33 7.71
CA ASN A 228 -10.26 -4.81 8.73
C ASN A 228 -10.91 -3.63 9.44
N LYS A 229 -10.94 -3.71 10.78
CA LYS A 229 -11.30 -2.59 11.63
C LYS A 229 -10.09 -2.17 12.45
N LEU A 230 -9.76 -0.89 12.38
CA LEU A 230 -8.75 -0.26 13.23
C LEU A 230 -9.49 0.68 14.22
N GLY A 231 -9.73 0.19 15.43
CA GLY A 231 -10.57 0.89 16.39
C GLY A 231 -12.02 1.01 15.87
N ASN A 232 -12.49 2.25 15.67
CA ASN A 232 -13.83 2.53 15.15
C ASN A 232 -13.87 2.72 13.62
N VAL A 233 -12.75 2.67 12.94
CA VAL A 233 -12.63 2.93 11.50
C VAL A 233 -12.60 1.61 10.73
N ILE A 234 -13.31 1.55 9.60
CA ILE A 234 -13.24 0.42 8.66
C ILE A 234 -12.15 0.72 7.65
N GLU A 235 -11.01 0.04 7.76
CA GLU A 235 -9.88 0.20 6.85
C GLU A 235 -10.24 -0.19 5.42
N ASP A 236 -10.79 -1.40 5.26
CA ASP A 236 -11.07 -2.03 3.96
C ASP A 236 -12.58 -2.10 3.72
N ALA A 237 -13.12 -1.18 2.94
CA ALA A 237 -14.55 -1.09 2.71
C ALA A 237 -14.98 -1.12 1.22
N SER A 238 -14.04 -1.36 0.29
CA SER A 238 -14.35 -1.29 -1.15
C SER A 238 -15.45 -2.25 -1.59
N MET A 239 -15.41 -3.49 -1.09
CA MET A 239 -16.45 -4.49 -1.37
C MET A 239 -17.80 -4.12 -0.74
N ASN A 240 -17.78 -3.50 0.45
CA ASN A 240 -19.00 -3.03 1.11
C ASN A 240 -19.66 -1.91 0.29
N VAL A 241 -18.86 -0.94 -0.20
CA VAL A 241 -19.35 0.11 -1.09
C VAL A 241 -19.95 -0.49 -2.36
N ALA A 242 -19.25 -1.41 -3.03
CA ALA A 242 -19.75 -2.07 -4.25
C ALA A 242 -21.10 -2.78 -4.03
N LYS A 243 -21.30 -3.42 -2.88
CA LYS A 243 -22.53 -4.15 -2.55
C LYS A 243 -23.65 -3.23 -2.05
N ASN A 244 -23.34 -2.27 -1.18
CA ASN A 244 -24.34 -1.49 -0.42
C ASN A 244 -24.75 -0.19 -1.09
N ILE A 245 -23.94 0.32 -2.05
CA ILE A 245 -24.21 1.58 -2.75
C ILE A 245 -24.53 1.29 -4.22
N PRO A 246 -25.82 1.27 -4.62
CA PRO A 246 -26.19 0.94 -5.99
C PRO A 246 -25.83 2.04 -6.98
N GLY A 247 -25.38 1.63 -8.16
CA GLY A 247 -25.06 2.53 -9.27
C GLY A 247 -23.66 2.41 -9.82
N PHE A 248 -22.72 1.81 -9.10
CA PHE A 248 -21.42 1.45 -9.67
C PHE A 248 -21.56 0.31 -10.68
N ASP A 249 -20.85 0.43 -11.80
CA ASP A 249 -20.66 -0.62 -12.80
C ASP A 249 -19.37 -1.40 -12.56
N ILE A 250 -18.33 -0.67 -12.13
CA ILE A 250 -16.97 -1.14 -11.89
C ILE A 250 -16.49 -0.53 -10.57
N VAL A 251 -15.78 -1.32 -9.75
CA VAL A 251 -15.01 -0.85 -8.61
C VAL A 251 -13.58 -1.40 -8.76
N LEU A 252 -12.65 -0.49 -9.03
CA LEU A 252 -11.22 -0.71 -9.09
C LEU A 252 -10.67 -0.54 -7.68
N ILE A 253 -9.95 -1.53 -7.16
CA ILE A 253 -9.46 -1.54 -5.77
C ILE A 253 -7.96 -1.76 -5.71
N GLY A 254 -7.34 -1.45 -4.56
CA GLY A 254 -5.92 -1.62 -4.27
C GLY A 254 -5.69 -1.69 -2.77
N HIS A 255 -4.49 -1.34 -2.28
CA HIS A 255 -4.11 -1.24 -0.87
C HIS A 255 -3.77 -2.59 -0.20
N ASP A 256 -4.60 -3.61 -0.32
CA ASP A 256 -4.37 -4.91 0.35
C ASP A 256 -3.45 -5.86 -0.43
N HIS A 257 -2.97 -5.42 -1.59
CA HIS A 257 -2.06 -6.15 -2.49
C HIS A 257 -2.60 -7.52 -2.92
N SER A 258 -3.90 -7.71 -2.90
CA SER A 258 -4.52 -8.96 -3.30
C SER A 258 -4.79 -9.00 -4.81
N ARG A 259 -5.03 -10.20 -5.35
CA ARG A 259 -5.50 -10.37 -6.72
C ARG A 259 -6.96 -10.75 -6.69
N GLU A 260 -7.80 -9.87 -7.22
CA GLU A 260 -9.24 -10.12 -7.26
C GLU A 260 -9.82 -9.78 -8.64
N CYS A 261 -10.75 -10.55 -9.12
CA CYS A 261 -11.57 -10.22 -10.28
C CYS A 261 -12.90 -10.98 -10.18
N VAL A 262 -13.90 -10.32 -9.58
CA VAL A 262 -15.22 -10.93 -9.30
C VAL A 262 -16.36 -10.01 -9.69
N LYS A 263 -17.52 -10.59 -9.97
CA LYS A 263 -18.77 -9.85 -10.09
C LYS A 263 -19.60 -10.10 -8.84
N VAL A 264 -20.03 -9.02 -8.20
CA VAL A 264 -20.88 -9.06 -7.00
C VAL A 264 -22.23 -8.43 -7.29
N LEU A 265 -23.26 -8.89 -6.60
CA LEU A 265 -24.58 -8.27 -6.68
C LEU A 265 -24.69 -7.12 -5.68
N ASN A 266 -25.15 -5.97 -6.14
CA ASN A 266 -25.50 -4.86 -5.26
C ASN A 266 -26.92 -5.02 -4.69
N THR A 267 -27.34 -4.08 -3.84
CA THR A 267 -28.68 -4.09 -3.20
C THR A 267 -29.85 -4.01 -4.20
N GLU A 268 -29.62 -3.64 -5.45
CA GLU A 268 -30.63 -3.67 -6.53
C GLU A 268 -30.55 -4.94 -7.38
N GLY A 269 -29.72 -5.91 -7.01
CA GLY A 269 -29.53 -7.16 -7.78
C GLY A 269 -28.76 -6.99 -9.09
N LYS A 270 -28.04 -5.88 -9.26
CA LYS A 270 -27.20 -5.61 -10.44
C LYS A 270 -25.78 -6.07 -10.18
N ASN A 271 -25.13 -6.61 -11.21
CA ASN A 271 -23.72 -6.97 -11.15
C ASN A 271 -22.82 -5.72 -11.13
N VAL A 272 -21.84 -5.73 -10.23
CA VAL A 272 -20.73 -4.78 -10.18
C VAL A 272 -19.43 -5.59 -10.35
N LEU A 273 -18.58 -5.22 -11.30
CA LEU A 273 -17.24 -5.79 -11.40
C LEU A 273 -16.37 -5.18 -10.31
N VAL A 274 -15.74 -6.03 -9.47
CA VAL A 274 -14.73 -5.64 -8.49
C VAL A 274 -13.41 -6.28 -8.92
N ILE A 275 -12.35 -5.48 -9.06
CA ILE A 275 -11.08 -5.96 -9.57
C ILE A 275 -9.91 -5.26 -8.85
N ASP A 276 -8.84 -6.04 -8.58
CA ASP A 276 -7.61 -5.63 -7.87
C ASP A 276 -6.40 -6.24 -8.56
N PRO A 277 -5.45 -5.44 -9.06
CA PRO A 277 -4.27 -5.94 -9.76
C PRO A 277 -3.12 -6.35 -8.82
N ALA A 278 -3.30 -6.33 -7.51
CA ALA A 278 -2.24 -6.45 -6.52
C ALA A 278 -1.21 -5.29 -6.63
N ASN A 279 0.10 -5.59 -6.64
CA ASN A 279 1.13 -4.56 -6.51
C ASN A 279 2.32 -4.71 -7.46
N ASN A 280 3.26 -3.72 -7.37
CA ASN A 280 4.57 -3.71 -8.02
C ASN A 280 4.50 -3.76 -9.55
N ALA A 281 3.39 -3.33 -10.16
CA ALA A 281 3.18 -3.37 -11.60
C ALA A 281 3.46 -4.76 -12.25
N ASN A 282 3.29 -5.86 -11.49
CA ASN A 282 3.41 -7.22 -12.00
C ASN A 282 2.17 -7.63 -12.81
N VAL A 283 1.04 -7.09 -12.41
CA VAL A 283 -0.28 -7.33 -12.99
C VAL A 283 -0.98 -5.99 -13.11
N VAL A 284 -1.86 -5.85 -14.08
CA VAL A 284 -2.77 -4.71 -14.21
C VAL A 284 -4.20 -5.20 -14.37
N SER A 285 -5.17 -4.40 -13.96
CA SER A 285 -6.56 -4.66 -14.28
C SER A 285 -6.81 -4.32 -15.74
N ASP A 286 -7.40 -5.24 -16.48
CA ASP A 286 -7.74 -5.14 -17.90
C ASP A 286 -9.25 -5.28 -18.07
N VAL A 287 -9.96 -4.15 -18.08
CA VAL A 287 -11.43 -4.09 -18.14
C VAL A 287 -11.90 -3.69 -19.53
N THR A 288 -12.89 -4.39 -20.05
CA THR A 288 -13.56 -4.08 -21.32
C THR A 288 -15.03 -3.72 -21.04
N LEU A 289 -15.36 -2.48 -21.35
CA LEU A 289 -16.73 -1.95 -21.27
C LEU A 289 -17.30 -1.88 -22.67
N LYS A 290 -18.36 -2.66 -22.93
CA LYS A 290 -19.10 -2.62 -24.21
C LYS A 290 -20.43 -1.92 -24.00
N ILE A 291 -20.72 -0.95 -24.85
CA ILE A 291 -21.90 -0.08 -24.75
C ILE A 291 -22.63 -0.08 -26.09
N THR A 292 -23.91 -0.39 -26.06
CA THR A 292 -24.78 -0.24 -27.22
C THR A 292 -25.48 1.10 -27.14
N MET A 293 -25.27 1.94 -28.17
CA MET A 293 -25.89 3.26 -28.33
C MET A 293 -26.99 3.19 -29.37
N LYS A 294 -28.10 3.81 -29.07
CA LYS A 294 -29.22 4.03 -30.02
C LYS A 294 -29.73 5.45 -29.86
N ASP A 295 -29.80 6.20 -30.95
CA ASP A 295 -30.20 7.62 -30.97
C ASP A 295 -29.44 8.51 -29.98
N GLY A 296 -28.12 8.26 -29.85
CA GLY A 296 -27.26 8.99 -28.91
C GLY A 296 -27.48 8.64 -27.43
N LYS A 297 -28.22 7.57 -27.11
CA LYS A 297 -28.47 7.10 -25.75
C LYS A 297 -27.93 5.70 -25.55
N VAL A 298 -27.42 5.43 -24.38
CA VAL A 298 -27.03 4.08 -23.98
C VAL A 298 -28.29 3.23 -23.75
N VAL A 299 -28.40 2.12 -24.46
CA VAL A 299 -29.53 1.17 -24.35
C VAL A 299 -29.11 -0.14 -23.70
N ALA A 300 -27.81 -0.50 -23.78
CA ALA A 300 -27.26 -1.65 -23.09
C ALA A 300 -25.79 -1.42 -22.76
N LYS A 301 -25.33 -2.01 -21.67
CA LYS A 301 -23.92 -2.03 -21.29
C LYS A 301 -23.55 -3.38 -20.69
N SER A 302 -22.31 -3.82 -20.95
CA SER A 302 -21.73 -4.99 -20.32
C SER A 302 -20.29 -4.70 -19.93
N VAL A 303 -19.89 -5.22 -18.77
CA VAL A 303 -18.54 -5.08 -18.22
C VAL A 303 -17.92 -6.45 -18.08
N ASP A 304 -16.68 -6.57 -18.57
CA ASP A 304 -15.88 -7.77 -18.39
C ASP A 304 -14.46 -7.38 -17.98
N GLY A 305 -13.85 -8.14 -17.04
CA GLY A 305 -12.54 -7.85 -16.49
C GLY A 305 -11.68 -9.09 -16.41
N LYS A 306 -10.39 -8.87 -16.47
CA LYS A 306 -9.35 -9.88 -16.22
C LYS A 306 -8.10 -9.21 -15.67
N LEU A 307 -7.25 -9.99 -15.02
CA LEU A 307 -5.92 -9.59 -14.59
C LEU A 307 -4.92 -9.92 -15.70
N ALA A 308 -4.21 -8.89 -16.19
CA ALA A 308 -3.18 -9.04 -17.23
C ALA A 308 -1.79 -9.10 -16.59
N ASP A 309 -1.07 -10.20 -16.84
CA ASP A 309 0.27 -10.43 -16.32
C ASP A 309 1.32 -9.71 -17.19
N MET A 310 2.00 -8.73 -16.60
CA MET A 310 2.98 -7.89 -17.28
C MET A 310 4.27 -8.63 -17.65
N ASN A 311 4.55 -9.78 -17.05
CA ASN A 311 5.68 -10.62 -17.46
C ASN A 311 5.57 -11.15 -18.90
N LYS A 312 4.36 -11.16 -19.45
CA LYS A 312 4.10 -11.58 -20.84
C LYS A 312 4.41 -10.49 -21.87
N TYR A 313 4.67 -9.27 -21.42
CA TYR A 313 4.94 -8.13 -22.29
C TYR A 313 6.42 -7.74 -22.24
N PRO A 314 7.03 -7.36 -23.38
CA PRO A 314 8.41 -6.93 -23.41
C PRO A 314 8.57 -5.60 -22.65
N VAL A 315 9.78 -5.36 -22.16
CA VAL A 315 10.15 -4.02 -21.68
C VAL A 315 10.08 -3.04 -22.85
N SER A 316 9.47 -1.89 -22.67
CA SER A 316 9.41 -0.85 -23.70
C SER A 316 10.76 -0.16 -23.85
N GLU A 317 11.42 -0.38 -24.98
CA GLU A 317 12.69 0.29 -25.31
C GLU A 317 12.53 1.81 -25.36
N GLU A 318 11.44 2.30 -25.94
CA GLU A 318 11.12 3.72 -26.02
C GLU A 318 11.01 4.37 -24.64
N PHE A 319 10.30 3.71 -23.71
CA PHE A 319 10.19 4.15 -22.33
C PHE A 319 11.57 4.18 -21.65
N MET A 320 12.34 3.11 -21.79
CA MET A 320 13.68 3.02 -21.19
C MET A 320 14.66 4.06 -21.74
N GLN A 321 14.59 4.36 -23.05
CA GLN A 321 15.41 5.41 -23.67
C GLN A 321 15.00 6.80 -23.18
N HIS A 322 13.69 7.05 -23.07
CA HIS A 322 13.18 8.35 -22.61
C HIS A 322 13.61 8.64 -21.16
N PHE A 323 13.49 7.65 -20.28
CA PHE A 323 13.80 7.76 -18.84
C PHE A 323 15.21 7.28 -18.45
N ALA A 324 16.11 7.12 -19.41
CA ALA A 324 17.50 6.72 -19.14
C ALA A 324 18.25 7.65 -18.16
N PRO A 325 18.08 8.99 -18.22
CA PRO A 325 18.69 9.88 -17.24
C PRO A 325 18.21 9.63 -15.81
N GLN A 326 16.90 9.41 -15.62
CA GLN A 326 16.29 9.15 -14.32
C GLN A 326 16.74 7.79 -13.76
N TYR A 327 16.79 6.75 -14.62
CA TYR A 327 17.35 5.46 -14.25
C TYR A 327 18.78 5.60 -13.73
N LYS A 328 19.63 6.31 -14.52
CA LYS A 328 21.04 6.50 -14.15
C LYS A 328 21.21 7.27 -12.83
N ALA A 329 20.42 8.31 -12.61
CA ALA A 329 20.48 9.10 -11.37
C ALA A 329 20.18 8.25 -10.14
N VAL A 330 19.17 7.37 -10.24
CA VAL A 330 18.81 6.44 -9.16
C VAL A 330 19.88 5.38 -8.97
N ASP A 331 20.42 4.80 -10.07
CA ASP A 331 21.48 3.79 -9.99
C ASP A 331 22.76 4.35 -9.36
N ASP A 332 23.18 5.56 -9.74
CA ASP A 332 24.30 6.27 -9.14
C ASP A 332 24.06 6.50 -7.62
N PHE A 333 22.83 6.91 -7.24
CA PHE A 333 22.46 7.14 -5.84
C PHE A 333 22.52 5.86 -5.01
N VAL A 334 21.89 4.78 -5.46
CA VAL A 334 21.84 3.52 -4.68
C VAL A 334 23.17 2.79 -4.65
N SER A 335 24.02 3.01 -5.66
CA SER A 335 25.36 2.41 -5.76
C SER A 335 26.40 3.15 -4.93
N ARG A 336 26.09 4.33 -4.43
CA ARG A 336 27.02 5.13 -3.63
C ARG A 336 27.42 4.39 -2.36
N LYS A 337 28.71 4.12 -2.20
CA LYS A 337 29.28 3.51 -1.00
C LYS A 337 29.20 4.50 0.17
N ILE A 338 28.69 4.02 1.31
CA ILE A 338 28.53 4.80 2.55
C ILE A 338 29.38 4.27 3.71
N GLY A 339 29.89 3.04 3.62
CA GLY A 339 30.72 2.45 4.65
C GLY A 339 31.13 1.02 4.34
N THR A 340 31.55 0.29 5.35
CA THR A 340 31.85 -1.15 5.30
C THR A 340 31.30 -1.86 6.52
N ILE A 341 31.04 -3.16 6.39
CA ILE A 341 30.60 -4.02 7.49
C ILE A 341 31.51 -5.24 7.63
N SER A 342 31.90 -5.54 8.85
CA SER A 342 32.94 -6.57 9.17
C SER A 342 32.40 -8.00 9.12
N ARG A 343 31.09 -8.20 8.96
CA ARG A 343 30.44 -9.52 8.88
C ARG A 343 29.06 -9.40 8.26
N THR A 344 28.60 -10.46 7.60
CA THR A 344 27.24 -10.58 7.11
C THR A 344 26.25 -10.58 8.27
N ILE A 345 25.14 -9.82 8.15
CA ILE A 345 24.01 -9.79 9.08
C ILE A 345 22.72 -10.08 8.36
N SER A 346 21.75 -10.72 9.03
CA SER A 346 20.49 -11.12 8.44
C SER A 346 19.32 -10.99 9.42
N THR A 347 18.13 -10.66 8.90
CA THR A 347 16.89 -10.68 9.67
C THR A 347 16.48 -12.07 10.12
N LYS A 348 16.94 -13.12 9.44
CA LYS A 348 16.59 -14.51 9.77
C LYS A 348 16.91 -14.88 11.22
N ASP A 349 18.05 -14.38 11.72
CA ASP A 349 18.49 -14.66 13.09
C ASP A 349 17.67 -13.90 14.13
N ALA A 350 17.11 -12.73 13.77
CA ALA A 350 16.36 -11.87 14.67
C ALA A 350 15.03 -12.51 15.16
N TYR A 351 14.52 -13.50 14.44
CA TYR A 351 13.31 -14.21 14.88
C TYR A 351 13.55 -15.18 16.04
N PHE A 352 14.80 -15.57 16.28
CA PHE A 352 15.16 -16.61 17.24
C PHE A 352 15.95 -16.11 18.45
N GLY A 353 16.24 -14.81 18.51
CA GLY A 353 17.00 -14.21 19.61
C GLY A 353 17.59 -12.84 19.26
N SER A 354 18.32 -12.29 20.22
CA SER A 354 19.15 -11.11 20.00
C SER A 354 20.10 -11.37 18.83
N SER A 355 20.15 -10.50 17.83
CA SER A 355 20.96 -10.71 16.63
C SER A 355 21.62 -9.40 16.16
N PRO A 356 22.76 -9.50 15.46
CA PRO A 356 23.49 -8.31 15.00
C PRO A 356 22.64 -7.40 14.09
N PHE A 357 21.65 -7.95 13.36
CA PHE A 357 20.82 -7.16 12.48
C PHE A 357 19.89 -6.22 13.24
N ILE A 358 19.08 -6.77 14.17
CA ILE A 358 18.10 -5.95 14.90
C ILE A 358 18.78 -5.09 15.96
N ASP A 359 19.87 -5.60 16.57
CA ASP A 359 20.60 -4.88 17.61
C ASP A 359 21.36 -3.66 17.05
N LEU A 360 21.73 -3.66 15.76
CA LEU A 360 22.24 -2.47 15.07
C LEU A 360 21.17 -1.37 15.01
N ILE A 361 19.92 -1.73 14.71
CA ILE A 361 18.79 -0.77 14.68
C ILE A 361 18.52 -0.25 16.10
N HIS A 362 18.47 -1.13 17.09
CA HIS A 362 18.29 -0.74 18.48
C HIS A 362 19.39 0.24 18.95
N LYS A 363 20.65 -0.08 18.66
CA LYS A 363 21.79 0.79 18.98
C LYS A 363 21.62 2.18 18.38
N LEU A 364 21.28 2.25 17.08
CA LEU A 364 21.05 3.51 16.40
C LEU A 364 19.92 4.31 17.07
N GLN A 365 18.78 3.66 17.35
CA GLN A 365 17.64 4.33 17.99
C GLN A 365 18.04 4.91 19.36
N LEU A 366 18.80 4.16 20.16
CA LEU A 366 19.27 4.62 21.47
C LEU A 366 20.30 5.76 21.34
N ASP A 367 21.24 5.66 20.41
CA ASP A 367 22.29 6.68 20.21
C ASP A 367 21.69 8.02 19.71
N ILE A 368 20.74 7.99 18.78
CA ILE A 368 20.11 9.20 18.25
C ILE A 368 19.20 9.86 19.30
N SER A 369 18.44 9.05 20.04
CA SER A 369 17.36 9.55 20.88
C SER A 369 17.76 9.83 22.32
N GLY A 370 18.84 9.20 22.81
CA GLY A 370 19.19 9.18 24.23
C GLY A 370 18.10 8.52 25.10
N ALA A 371 17.30 7.62 24.51
CA ALA A 371 16.28 6.86 25.23
C ALA A 371 16.91 5.77 26.11
N GLU A 372 16.17 5.33 27.12
CA GLU A 372 16.61 4.28 28.06
C GLU A 372 16.28 2.88 27.52
N VAL A 373 15.23 2.76 26.70
CA VAL A 373 14.75 1.51 26.09
C VAL A 373 14.46 1.75 24.63
N SER A 374 14.63 0.73 23.79
CA SER A 374 14.33 0.76 22.36
C SER A 374 13.45 -0.43 21.98
N PHE A 375 12.40 -0.20 21.19
CA PHE A 375 11.62 -1.26 20.54
C PHE A 375 11.88 -1.26 19.04
N SER A 376 12.04 -2.45 18.44
CA SER A 376 12.17 -2.61 17.00
C SER A 376 11.83 -4.03 16.56
N ALA A 377 11.27 -4.17 15.35
CA ALA A 377 10.97 -5.43 14.70
C ALA A 377 11.80 -5.61 13.43
N PRO A 378 12.05 -6.87 12.98
CA PRO A 378 12.59 -7.14 11.65
C PRO A 378 11.53 -6.78 10.59
N LEU A 379 11.72 -5.65 9.90
CA LEU A 379 10.74 -5.10 8.95
C LEU A 379 10.71 -5.84 7.61
N SER A 380 11.72 -6.64 7.32
CA SER A 380 11.84 -7.47 6.13
C SER A 380 12.05 -8.93 6.51
N PHE A 381 11.31 -9.84 5.87
CA PHE A 381 11.37 -11.27 6.22
C PHE A 381 12.74 -11.92 5.95
N ARG A 382 13.44 -11.50 4.89
CA ARG A 382 14.71 -12.10 4.43
C ARG A 382 15.75 -11.07 4.02
N ALA A 383 15.86 -9.96 4.74
CA ALA A 383 16.92 -8.99 4.45
C ALA A 383 18.28 -9.52 4.91
N GLU A 384 19.30 -9.21 4.13
CA GLU A 384 20.70 -9.54 4.40
C GLU A 384 21.58 -8.37 3.96
N ILE A 385 22.58 -8.02 4.78
CA ILE A 385 23.68 -7.14 4.40
C ILE A 385 24.95 -7.97 4.47
N LYS A 386 25.60 -8.14 3.33
CA LYS A 386 26.81 -8.97 3.21
C LYS A 386 28.02 -8.24 3.76
N GLU A 387 28.99 -9.01 4.29
CA GLU A 387 30.32 -8.51 4.65
C GLU A 387 30.97 -7.78 3.46
N GLY A 388 31.60 -6.64 3.74
CA GLY A 388 32.26 -5.79 2.76
C GLY A 388 31.66 -4.39 2.65
N ASP A 389 31.56 -3.86 1.45
CA ASP A 389 31.06 -2.52 1.19
C ASP A 389 29.56 -2.42 1.45
N ILE A 390 29.16 -1.35 2.13
CA ILE A 390 27.76 -0.95 2.32
C ILE A 390 27.45 0.17 1.34
N CYS A 391 26.43 -0.01 0.53
CA CYS A 391 25.89 1.01 -0.36
C CYS A 391 24.55 1.56 0.16
N VAL A 392 24.07 2.65 -0.43
CA VAL A 392 22.76 3.22 -0.09
C VAL A 392 21.64 2.19 -0.27
N SER A 393 21.71 1.31 -1.29
CA SER A 393 20.72 0.21 -1.49
C SER A 393 20.54 -0.68 -0.26
N ASP A 394 21.63 -0.92 0.54
CA ASP A 394 21.56 -1.76 1.71
C ASP A 394 20.72 -1.15 2.83
N MET A 395 20.52 0.18 2.82
CA MET A 395 19.67 0.85 3.80
C MET A 395 18.20 0.51 3.63
N PHE A 396 17.76 0.26 2.42
CA PHE A 396 16.39 -0.19 2.12
C PHE A 396 16.17 -1.65 2.57
N ASN A 397 17.23 -2.45 2.64
CA ASN A 397 17.20 -3.79 3.24
C ASN A 397 17.19 -3.71 4.76
N LEU A 398 18.00 -2.81 5.35
CA LEU A 398 18.12 -2.65 6.78
C LEU A 398 16.85 -2.04 7.38
N TYR A 399 16.28 -1.02 6.71
CA TYR A 399 15.07 -0.34 7.16
C TYR A 399 14.12 -0.06 5.99
N LYS A 400 13.06 -0.86 5.87
CA LYS A 400 12.19 -0.90 4.68
C LYS A 400 11.29 0.32 4.54
N TYR A 401 10.74 0.87 5.63
CA TYR A 401 9.70 1.90 5.64
C TYR A 401 10.24 3.30 5.98
N GLU A 402 9.55 4.36 5.56
CA GLU A 402 9.90 5.75 5.84
C GLU A 402 9.42 6.23 7.23
N ASN A 403 9.60 5.41 8.26
CA ASN A 403 9.20 5.75 9.63
C ASN A 403 10.14 6.78 10.28
N MET A 404 9.56 7.76 10.97
CA MET A 404 10.28 8.62 11.89
C MET A 404 10.64 7.88 13.17
N LEU A 405 11.66 8.34 13.89
CA LEU A 405 11.96 7.87 15.24
C LEU A 405 11.20 8.73 16.25
N TYR A 406 10.43 8.08 17.11
CA TYR A 406 9.77 8.70 18.26
C TYR A 406 10.45 8.28 19.57
N VAL A 407 10.41 9.18 20.56
CA VAL A 407 10.64 8.84 21.96
C VAL A 407 9.35 9.09 22.72
N MET A 408 8.88 8.07 23.41
CA MET A 408 7.66 8.12 24.21
C MET A 408 7.95 7.86 25.68
N LYS A 409 7.12 8.40 26.58
CA LYS A 409 7.15 8.07 28.01
C LYS A 409 6.23 6.87 28.27
N LEU A 410 6.82 5.74 28.68
CA LEU A 410 6.09 4.53 29.05
C LEU A 410 6.50 4.09 30.45
N SER A 411 5.55 3.62 31.25
CA SER A 411 5.84 2.98 32.53
C SER A 411 6.46 1.58 32.33
N GLY A 412 7.13 1.05 33.34
CA GLY A 412 7.66 -0.31 33.31
C GLY A 412 6.56 -1.35 33.06
N LYS A 413 5.35 -1.14 33.58
CA LYS A 413 4.17 -1.99 33.30
C LYS A 413 3.76 -1.94 31.84
N GLU A 414 3.73 -0.75 31.24
CA GLU A 414 3.40 -0.56 29.83
C GLU A 414 4.46 -1.19 28.92
N ILE A 415 5.77 -1.06 29.25
CA ILE A 415 6.87 -1.75 28.55
C ILE A 415 6.68 -3.26 28.58
N LYS A 416 6.36 -3.83 29.76
CA LYS A 416 6.09 -5.26 29.88
C LYS A 416 4.88 -5.68 29.06
N GLY A 417 3.76 -4.94 29.15
CA GLY A 417 2.54 -5.23 28.39
C GLY A 417 2.73 -5.20 26.88
N PHE A 418 3.50 -4.21 26.38
CA PHE A 418 3.92 -4.14 24.97
C PHE A 418 4.66 -5.41 24.52
N LEU A 419 5.66 -5.86 25.31
CA LEU A 419 6.44 -7.06 24.99
C LEU A 419 5.58 -8.33 25.10
N GLU A 420 4.71 -8.45 26.10
CA GLU A 420 3.79 -9.60 26.23
C GLU A 420 2.97 -9.78 24.96
N MET A 421 2.38 -8.68 24.43
CA MET A 421 1.59 -8.74 23.20
C MET A 421 2.46 -9.05 21.97
N SER A 422 3.65 -8.44 21.84
CA SER A 422 4.57 -8.74 20.76
C SER A 422 4.90 -10.23 20.71
N TYR A 423 5.30 -10.82 21.85
CA TYR A 423 5.66 -12.23 21.90
C TYR A 423 4.45 -13.18 21.88
N ALA A 424 3.24 -12.72 22.21
CA ALA A 424 2.01 -13.46 21.98
C ALA A 424 1.70 -13.65 20.48
N MET A 425 2.03 -12.64 19.65
CA MET A 425 1.89 -12.75 18.19
C MET A 425 3.02 -13.54 17.53
N TRP A 426 4.18 -13.63 18.18
CA TRP A 426 5.42 -14.14 17.61
C TRP A 426 5.71 -15.59 17.99
N SER A 427 5.70 -15.89 19.32
CA SER A 427 6.11 -17.17 19.86
C SER A 427 4.91 -18.03 20.31
N ASN A 428 5.02 -19.34 20.04
CA ASN A 428 4.04 -20.33 20.52
C ASN A 428 4.07 -20.46 22.05
N GLN A 429 3.02 -21.03 22.63
CA GLN A 429 3.08 -21.61 23.97
C GLN A 429 3.45 -23.08 23.85
N MET A 430 4.72 -23.43 24.13
CA MET A 430 5.20 -24.80 24.09
C MET A 430 4.68 -25.61 25.27
N LYS A 431 4.13 -26.78 25.02
CA LYS A 431 3.69 -27.77 26.04
C LYS A 431 4.71 -28.89 26.18
N THR A 432 5.46 -29.14 25.11
CA THR A 432 6.50 -30.15 25.01
C THR A 432 7.72 -29.61 24.25
N PRO A 433 8.93 -30.21 24.39
CA PRO A 433 10.11 -29.83 23.61
C PRO A 433 9.97 -30.02 22.10
N GLU A 434 9.00 -30.85 21.67
CA GLU A 434 8.73 -31.15 20.25
C GLU A 434 7.90 -30.06 19.58
N ASP A 435 7.22 -29.21 20.32
CA ASP A 435 6.40 -28.14 19.79
C ASP A 435 7.25 -27.11 19.02
N HIS A 436 6.61 -26.38 18.11
CA HIS A 436 7.22 -25.24 17.43
C HIS A 436 7.46 -24.08 18.41
N LEU A 437 8.57 -23.40 18.27
CA LEU A 437 8.87 -22.17 18.98
C LEU A 437 8.06 -21.00 18.42
N MET A 438 7.94 -20.95 17.07
CA MET A 438 7.24 -19.89 16.36
C MET A 438 5.75 -20.23 16.18
N LEU A 439 4.91 -19.19 16.11
CA LEU A 439 3.52 -19.32 15.68
C LEU A 439 3.43 -19.38 14.16
N PHE A 440 2.99 -20.52 13.65
CA PHE A 440 2.80 -20.74 12.21
C PHE A 440 1.31 -20.79 11.84
N ASN A 441 1.05 -20.53 10.57
CA ASN A 441 -0.21 -20.91 9.95
C ASN A 441 -0.28 -22.43 9.81
N GLU A 442 -1.34 -23.03 10.32
CA GLU A 442 -1.59 -24.45 10.28
C GLU A 442 -2.65 -24.81 9.23
N PRO A 443 -2.56 -25.96 8.55
CA PRO A 443 -1.47 -26.95 8.64
C PRO A 443 -0.24 -26.53 7.83
N ILE A 444 0.96 -26.89 8.33
CA ILE A 444 2.20 -26.74 7.55
C ILE A 444 2.23 -27.85 6.48
N GLU A 445 2.16 -27.47 5.22
CA GLU A 445 2.19 -28.42 4.11
C GLU A 445 3.57 -29.05 3.96
N LYS A 446 3.60 -30.40 3.88
CA LYS A 446 4.85 -31.14 3.74
C LYS A 446 5.62 -30.73 2.48
N GLY A 447 6.87 -30.30 2.65
CA GLY A 447 7.75 -29.89 1.56
C GLY A 447 7.58 -28.45 1.11
N LYS A 448 6.63 -27.70 1.66
CA LYS A 448 6.51 -26.26 1.48
C LYS A 448 7.10 -25.50 2.67
N ARG A 449 7.47 -24.26 2.41
CA ARG A 449 7.92 -23.34 3.44
C ARG A 449 6.79 -23.01 4.40
N ALA A 450 7.06 -23.00 5.71
CA ALA A 450 6.12 -22.50 6.69
C ALA A 450 5.97 -20.98 6.58
N ASN A 451 4.81 -20.46 6.97
CA ASN A 451 4.55 -19.04 7.09
C ASN A 451 4.17 -18.70 8.53
N PHE A 452 4.63 -17.56 9.02
CA PHE A 452 4.17 -17.04 10.30
C PHE A 452 2.65 -16.82 10.30
N LYS A 453 2.03 -17.03 11.45
CA LYS A 453 0.60 -16.77 11.65
C LYS A 453 0.29 -15.27 11.59
N ASN A 454 1.21 -14.44 12.09
CA ASN A 454 1.10 -12.99 12.15
C ASN A 454 2.23 -12.33 11.35
N PHE A 455 2.06 -11.06 11.00
CA PHE A 455 3.08 -10.32 10.25
C PHE A 455 4.32 -10.05 11.11
N SER A 456 5.49 -10.44 10.60
CA SER A 456 6.77 -10.33 11.32
C SER A 456 7.20 -8.90 11.64
N PHE A 457 6.68 -7.91 10.93
CA PHE A 457 6.92 -6.51 11.27
C PHE A 457 6.25 -6.08 12.59
N ASN A 458 5.45 -6.95 13.23
CA ASN A 458 4.90 -6.78 14.57
C ASN A 458 5.68 -7.56 15.65
N PHE A 459 6.83 -8.17 15.31
CA PHE A 459 7.63 -8.95 16.25
C PHE A 459 8.72 -8.08 16.87
N ASP A 460 8.30 -7.12 17.68
CA ASP A 460 9.21 -6.20 18.35
C ASP A 460 9.94 -6.88 19.50
N SER A 461 11.27 -6.76 19.50
CA SER A 461 12.13 -7.00 20.65
C SER A 461 12.50 -5.69 21.32
N ALA A 462 13.18 -5.76 22.48
CA ALA A 462 13.66 -4.60 23.19
C ALA A 462 15.17 -4.63 23.39
N ALA A 463 15.78 -3.43 23.42
CA ALA A 463 17.11 -3.19 23.96
C ALA A 463 17.05 -2.12 25.07
N GLY A 464 18.12 -2.02 25.87
CA GLY A 464 18.18 -1.16 27.05
C GLY A 464 17.70 -1.87 28.33
N ILE A 465 17.14 -3.08 28.22
CA ILE A 465 16.70 -3.94 29.33
C ILE A 465 17.13 -5.38 29.13
N ASN A 466 17.42 -6.09 30.21
CA ASN A 466 17.67 -7.53 30.22
C ASN A 466 16.37 -8.27 30.56
N TYR A 467 15.93 -9.21 29.72
CA TYR A 467 14.69 -9.95 29.96
C TYR A 467 14.71 -11.38 29.38
N THR A 468 13.76 -12.19 29.82
CA THR A 468 13.52 -13.55 29.31
C THR A 468 12.10 -13.69 28.81
N VAL A 469 11.94 -14.56 27.80
CA VAL A 469 10.67 -14.96 27.23
C VAL A 469 10.44 -16.44 27.55
N ASP A 470 9.60 -16.74 28.52
CA ASP A 470 9.27 -18.10 28.92
C ASP A 470 8.16 -18.65 28.02
N VAL A 471 8.52 -19.49 27.06
CA VAL A 471 7.58 -20.05 26.08
C VAL A 471 6.66 -21.13 26.65
N THR A 472 6.88 -21.59 27.88
CA THR A 472 5.98 -22.53 28.55
C THR A 472 4.76 -21.84 29.15
N LYS A 473 4.83 -20.49 29.30
CA LYS A 473 3.78 -19.67 29.90
C LYS A 473 2.71 -19.27 28.89
N PRO A 474 1.48 -19.04 29.34
CA PRO A 474 0.43 -18.50 28.47
C PRO A 474 0.73 -17.04 28.07
N GLU A 475 -0.07 -16.53 27.14
CA GLU A 475 -0.05 -15.12 26.75
C GLU A 475 -0.27 -14.22 27.97
N GLY A 476 0.47 -13.12 28.04
CA GLY A 476 0.47 -12.17 29.16
C GLY A 476 1.37 -12.54 30.35
N GLU A 477 1.98 -13.73 30.34
CA GLU A 477 2.86 -14.21 31.42
C GLU A 477 4.26 -14.66 30.96
N LYS A 478 4.59 -14.42 29.67
CA LYS A 478 5.85 -14.88 29.07
C LYS A 478 7.05 -14.04 29.46
N ILE A 479 6.87 -12.75 29.74
CA ILE A 479 7.96 -11.78 29.90
C ILE A 479 8.34 -11.59 31.36
N THR A 480 9.65 -11.80 31.63
CA THR A 480 10.26 -11.42 32.91
C THR A 480 11.39 -10.44 32.63
N ILE A 481 11.23 -9.16 33.03
CA ILE A 481 12.28 -8.14 32.95
C ILE A 481 13.17 -8.28 34.20
N LEU A 482 14.46 -8.50 33.98
CA LEU A 482 15.44 -8.80 35.02
C LEU A 482 16.11 -7.54 35.57
N SER A 483 16.49 -6.61 34.68
CA SER A 483 17.19 -5.38 35.01
C SER A 483 17.19 -4.43 33.82
N MET A 484 17.67 -3.22 34.00
CA MET A 484 18.18 -2.39 32.90
C MET A 484 19.43 -3.05 32.28
N ALA A 485 19.84 -2.62 31.08
CA ALA A 485 21.00 -3.18 30.39
C ALA A 485 22.32 -3.04 31.17
N ASP A 486 22.47 -1.97 31.96
CA ASP A 486 23.62 -1.72 32.83
C ASP A 486 23.59 -2.50 34.16
N GLY A 487 22.57 -3.34 34.37
CA GLY A 487 22.39 -4.14 35.58
C GLY A 487 21.66 -3.43 36.72
N THR A 488 21.29 -2.15 36.56
CA THR A 488 20.45 -1.45 37.56
C THR A 488 19.05 -2.05 37.62
N PRO A 489 18.36 -1.97 38.78
CA PRO A 489 17.01 -2.51 38.91
C PRO A 489 16.04 -1.85 37.96
N PHE A 490 15.18 -2.68 37.33
CA PHE A 490 14.05 -2.21 36.56
C PHE A 490 12.84 -2.00 37.47
N ASP A 491 12.23 -0.82 37.38
CA ASP A 491 11.06 -0.46 38.21
C ASP A 491 9.79 -0.44 37.34
N MET A 492 8.79 -1.23 37.70
CA MET A 492 7.54 -1.37 36.99
C MET A 492 6.68 -0.09 36.99
N ASP A 493 6.84 0.76 37.95
CA ASP A 493 6.06 1.99 38.14
C ASP A 493 6.81 3.26 37.62
N LYS A 494 8.12 3.17 37.36
CA LYS A 494 8.91 4.27 36.82
C LYS A 494 8.53 4.53 35.35
N MET A 495 8.52 5.81 34.97
CA MET A 495 8.42 6.23 33.56
C MET A 495 9.78 6.23 32.89
N TYR A 496 9.90 5.53 31.76
CA TYR A 496 11.09 5.43 30.95
C TYR A 496 10.92 6.19 29.62
N LYS A 497 12.03 6.66 29.06
CA LYS A 497 12.10 7.13 27.70
C LYS A 497 12.28 5.93 26.77
N VAL A 498 11.32 5.68 25.89
CA VAL A 498 11.32 4.54 24.99
C VAL A 498 11.37 5.01 23.55
N ALA A 499 12.41 4.57 22.82
CA ALA A 499 12.58 4.81 21.40
C ALA A 499 11.83 3.75 20.58
N LEU A 500 11.05 4.19 19.61
CA LEU A 500 10.30 3.32 18.70
C LEU A 500 9.97 4.08 17.39
N ASN A 501 9.57 3.39 16.36
CA ASN A 501 9.20 4.05 15.11
C ASN A 501 7.81 4.71 15.18
N SER A 502 7.56 5.66 14.27
CA SER A 502 6.30 6.40 14.21
C SER A 502 5.07 5.53 13.98
N TYR A 503 5.18 4.43 13.23
CA TYR A 503 4.10 3.47 13.05
C TYR A 503 3.62 2.92 14.40
N ARG A 504 4.57 2.48 15.27
CA ARG A 504 4.25 2.04 16.63
C ARG A 504 3.70 3.16 17.48
N GLY A 505 4.37 4.33 17.43
CA GLY A 505 3.97 5.49 18.22
C GLY A 505 2.56 5.98 17.95
N ASN A 506 2.06 5.76 16.73
CA ASN A 506 0.70 6.08 16.34
C ASN A 506 -0.31 4.94 16.58
N GLY A 507 0.11 3.83 17.20
CA GLY A 507 -0.75 2.71 17.58
C GLY A 507 -0.74 1.53 16.60
N GLY A 508 0.07 1.57 15.55
CA GLY A 508 0.16 0.49 14.57
C GLY A 508 0.50 -0.86 15.20
N GLY A 509 -0.24 -1.91 14.82
CA GLY A 509 -0.09 -3.27 15.33
C GLY A 509 -0.57 -3.47 16.77
N ASP A 510 -1.28 -2.50 17.35
CA ASP A 510 -1.94 -2.55 18.66
C ASP A 510 -1.06 -2.83 19.89
N LEU A 511 0.28 -2.82 19.73
CA LEU A 511 1.22 -3.12 20.82
C LEU A 511 1.16 -2.09 21.96
N LEU A 512 0.98 -0.80 21.62
CA LEU A 512 0.82 0.27 22.61
C LEU A 512 -0.62 0.34 23.15
N THR A 513 -1.61 0.07 22.31
CA THR A 513 -3.03 0.17 22.68
C THR A 513 -3.49 -1.07 23.45
N ALA A 514 -3.69 -2.19 22.78
CA ALA A 514 -4.13 -3.42 23.43
C ALA A 514 -3.03 -4.05 24.32
N GLY A 515 -1.75 -3.99 23.89
CA GLY A 515 -0.64 -4.58 24.64
C GLY A 515 -0.28 -3.81 25.89
N ALA A 516 0.09 -2.53 25.77
CA ALA A 516 0.45 -1.68 26.90
C ALA A 516 -0.76 -1.06 27.62
N GLY A 517 -1.97 -1.17 27.06
CA GLY A 517 -3.20 -0.63 27.65
C GLY A 517 -3.34 0.89 27.57
N ILE A 518 -2.65 1.54 26.64
CA ILE A 518 -2.70 3.00 26.49
C ILE A 518 -3.85 3.36 25.53
N PRO A 519 -4.82 4.20 25.94
CA PRO A 519 -5.86 4.69 25.04
C PRO A 519 -5.26 5.38 23.83
N LYS A 520 -5.84 5.16 22.63
CA LYS A 520 -5.28 5.68 21.37
C LYS A 520 -5.12 7.21 21.38
N GLU A 521 -6.08 7.92 21.95
CA GLU A 521 -6.10 9.38 22.13
C GLU A 521 -5.02 9.91 23.10
N GLU A 522 -4.38 9.03 23.86
CA GLU A 522 -3.28 9.39 24.75
C GLU A 522 -1.90 9.19 24.12
N LEU A 523 -1.79 8.44 23.00
CA LEU A 523 -0.51 8.10 22.40
C LEU A 523 0.29 9.35 22.00
N SER A 524 -0.33 10.30 21.33
CA SER A 524 0.33 11.54 20.89
C SER A 524 0.87 12.38 22.05
N LYS A 525 0.19 12.38 23.20
CA LYS A 525 0.60 13.08 24.42
C LYS A 525 1.82 12.44 25.10
N ARG A 526 2.09 11.17 24.81
CA ARG A 526 3.25 10.43 25.32
C ARG A 526 4.52 10.68 24.52
N ILE A 527 4.41 11.22 23.29
CA ILE A 527 5.55 11.54 22.42
C ILE A 527 6.26 12.77 22.98
N ILE A 528 7.52 12.63 23.34
CA ILE A 528 8.35 13.71 23.86
C ILE A 528 9.44 14.17 22.87
N PHE A 529 9.68 13.39 21.83
CA PHE A 529 10.61 13.70 20.76
C PHE A 529 10.18 12.94 19.48
N ALA A 530 10.37 13.59 18.35
CA ALA A 530 10.20 13.00 17.03
C ALA A 530 11.27 13.55 16.09
N THR A 531 11.86 12.70 15.26
CA THR A 531 12.81 13.14 14.23
C THR A 531 12.09 13.87 13.10
N ASP A 532 12.82 14.70 12.36
CA ASP A 532 12.36 15.41 11.17
C ASP A 532 12.54 14.60 9.87
N LYS A 533 13.44 13.62 9.88
CA LYS A 533 13.70 12.69 8.80
C LYS A 533 13.39 11.26 9.22
N ASP A 534 13.24 10.37 8.24
CA ASP A 534 13.03 8.95 8.48
C ASP A 534 14.28 8.26 9.07
N LEU A 535 14.09 7.08 9.66
CA LEU A 535 15.16 6.29 10.26
C LEU A 535 16.23 5.87 9.26
N ARG A 536 15.90 5.68 7.98
CA ARG A 536 16.86 5.33 6.92
C ARG A 536 17.87 6.46 6.70
N TYR A 537 17.42 7.73 6.73
CA TYR A 537 18.30 8.88 6.66
C TYR A 537 19.34 8.85 7.78
N TYR A 538 18.91 8.64 9.02
CA TYR A 538 19.83 8.59 10.18
C TYR A 538 20.76 7.38 10.15
N LEU A 539 20.29 6.23 9.64
CA LEU A 539 21.13 5.06 9.40
C LEU A 539 22.25 5.38 8.41
N MET A 540 21.96 6.04 7.30
CA MET A 540 22.97 6.48 6.33
C MET A 540 24.02 7.38 6.98
N GLN A 541 23.56 8.41 7.71
CA GLN A 541 24.47 9.35 8.41
C GLN A 541 25.35 8.63 9.43
N TYR A 542 24.78 7.74 10.22
CA TYR A 542 25.52 6.95 11.20
C TYR A 542 26.61 6.09 10.55
N ILE A 543 26.29 5.40 9.45
CA ILE A 543 27.25 4.56 8.74
C ILE A 543 28.34 5.39 8.06
N GLU A 544 27.99 6.54 7.48
CA GLU A 544 28.97 7.47 6.89
C GLU A 544 29.92 8.04 7.94
N GLN A 545 29.45 8.25 9.17
CA GLN A 545 30.28 8.72 10.30
C GLN A 545 31.19 7.62 10.83
N GLU A 546 30.63 6.43 11.11
CA GLU A 546 31.39 5.29 11.67
C GLU A 546 32.36 4.67 10.66
N LYS A 547 32.07 4.76 9.35
CA LYS A 547 32.83 4.19 8.22
C LYS A 547 32.95 2.66 8.23
N VAL A 548 33.14 2.05 9.40
CA VAL A 548 33.26 0.60 9.55
C VAL A 548 32.33 0.11 10.65
N LEU A 549 31.31 -0.62 10.27
CA LEU A 549 30.39 -1.24 11.22
C LEU A 549 30.97 -2.59 11.71
N GLN A 550 30.92 -2.80 13.02
CA GLN A 550 31.21 -4.06 13.66
C GLN A 550 29.98 -4.57 14.42
N PRO A 551 28.95 -5.06 13.70
CA PRO A 551 27.70 -5.44 14.32
C PRO A 551 27.87 -6.68 15.21
N HIS A 552 27.27 -6.64 16.38
CA HIS A 552 27.26 -7.73 17.35
C HIS A 552 25.89 -7.84 18.02
N ALA A 553 25.56 -9.03 18.50
CA ALA A 553 24.36 -9.24 19.28
C ALA A 553 24.58 -8.72 20.71
N MET A 554 23.62 -7.95 21.24
CA MET A 554 23.67 -7.39 22.61
C MET A 554 23.37 -8.44 23.68
N HIS A 555 22.71 -9.55 23.32
CA HIS A 555 22.31 -10.64 24.21
C HIS A 555 21.47 -10.21 25.42
N GLN A 556 20.69 -9.16 25.28
CA GLN A 556 19.85 -8.61 26.35
C GLN A 556 18.57 -9.41 26.59
N TRP A 557 18.21 -10.31 25.67
CA TRP A 557 17.07 -11.18 25.83
C TRP A 557 17.27 -12.57 25.25
N LYS A 558 16.43 -13.53 25.69
CA LYS A 558 16.45 -14.92 25.23
C LYS A 558 15.14 -15.63 25.50
N PHE A 559 14.83 -16.61 24.69
CA PHE A 559 13.79 -17.61 24.96
C PHE A 559 14.24 -18.61 26.02
N ILE A 560 13.34 -19.02 26.91
CA ILE A 560 13.55 -20.06 27.92
C ILE A 560 12.35 -21.01 27.95
N PRO A 561 12.52 -22.29 28.42
CA PRO A 561 13.79 -22.91 28.82
C PRO A 561 14.66 -23.29 27.61
N LYS A 562 16.00 -23.17 27.73
CA LYS A 562 16.94 -23.38 26.62
C LYS A 562 16.88 -24.79 26.03
N GLU A 563 16.67 -25.77 26.87
CA GLU A 563 16.57 -27.19 26.48
C GLU A 563 15.40 -27.47 25.52
N TRP A 564 14.35 -26.63 25.52
CA TRP A 564 13.24 -26.71 24.59
C TRP A 564 13.43 -25.78 23.39
N THR A 565 13.82 -24.54 23.66
CA THR A 565 13.82 -23.46 22.65
C THR A 565 14.95 -23.60 21.65
N VAL A 566 16.14 -24.08 22.04
CA VAL A 566 17.28 -24.23 21.10
C VAL A 566 17.04 -25.30 20.04
N PRO A 567 16.57 -26.52 20.37
CA PRO A 567 16.21 -27.50 19.33
C PRO A 567 15.02 -27.04 18.47
N ALA A 568 13.99 -26.42 19.08
CA ALA A 568 12.83 -25.91 18.35
C ALA A 568 13.22 -24.80 17.36
N ALA A 569 14.06 -23.84 17.77
CA ALA A 569 14.56 -22.79 16.89
C ALA A 569 15.27 -23.35 15.64
N LYS A 570 16.07 -24.42 15.78
CA LYS A 570 16.72 -25.07 14.63
C LYS A 570 15.72 -25.70 13.67
N ARG A 571 14.66 -26.36 14.19
CA ARG A 571 13.59 -26.95 13.36
C ARG A 571 12.82 -25.87 12.61
N ASP A 572 12.42 -24.82 13.32
CA ASP A 572 11.61 -23.73 12.79
C ASP A 572 12.39 -22.88 11.78
N TYR A 573 13.71 -22.69 12.03
CA TYR A 573 14.60 -22.03 11.07
C TYR A 573 14.63 -22.77 9.72
N GLN A 574 14.71 -24.12 9.74
CA GLN A 574 14.66 -24.92 8.52
C GLN A 574 13.31 -24.84 7.82
N LEU A 575 12.21 -24.79 8.57
CA LEU A 575 10.86 -24.63 7.98
C LEU A 575 10.65 -23.27 7.31
N LEU A 576 11.25 -22.21 7.86
CA LEU A 576 11.11 -20.84 7.33
C LEU A 576 12.11 -20.52 6.20
N PHE A 577 13.35 -21.01 6.32
CA PHE A 577 14.49 -20.54 5.50
C PHE A 577 15.26 -21.68 4.83
N GLY A 578 14.95 -22.94 5.13
CA GLY A 578 15.53 -24.09 4.45
C GLY A 578 15.18 -24.10 2.96
N GLU A 579 15.99 -24.80 2.14
CA GLU A 579 15.67 -24.99 0.73
C GLU A 579 14.39 -25.81 0.57
N GLU A 580 13.47 -25.32 -0.28
CA GLU A 580 12.33 -26.13 -0.72
C GLU A 580 12.88 -27.38 -1.44
N LYS A 581 12.58 -28.57 -0.96
CA LYS A 581 12.87 -29.79 -1.70
C LYS A 581 12.03 -29.78 -2.97
N LYS A 582 12.67 -29.52 -4.11
CA LYS A 582 12.09 -29.61 -5.45
C LYS A 582 11.53 -31.00 -5.73
#